data_167d5955a4e7093f969a861d12337f31
#
_entry.id   167d5955a4e7093f969a861d12337f31
#
_cell.length_a   1.000
_cell.length_b   1.000
_cell.length_c   1.000
_cell.angle_alpha   90.00
_cell.angle_beta   90.00
_cell.angle_gamma   90.00
#
_symmetry.space_group_name_H-M   'P 1'
#
loop_
_entity.id
_entity.type
_entity.pdbx_description
1 polymer ?
#
loop_
_entity_poly.entity_id
_entity_poly.type
_entity_poly.pdbx_seq_one_letter_code
_entity_poly.pdbx_strand_id
1 'polypeptide(L)'
;MPIKTIQPTNYRWVVCAMLFAATMINYMDRQVLSLTWKDFIAPQFAWNDADYGEITAFFSITYAVCMLVAGKFVDWRGVKSGYTWAVAIWSMGALMHAFCGVVTCGLLTGEWFVTFDGATETLHNAAAAMLPITTLSIYLFMGCRLVLGLGQAGNFPAAIKATVDYFPKKDRGFATAIFNNGASAGALFAPLTIPTLASHFGWEMAFIVVGALGYVWMIVWLMMYKKPQLNKKVNQTEFAYIYQDEDEKLTEQRKVDEGPKMGILRCLTYRQTWAFIFGKFMTDGVWWFFLFWTPAYLSDRYGYSSDSNMGMALIFVLYLITMLSIAGGYLPTYYVERLGQQPYKARMKVMFQFACIQLIGFLAQPLGDMSPWLLVFVIGVLGASHQSWSANIFSMVGDLFPRSAVATVTGIGGCAGGLGSYLILMGSGVLLSQAERMGEMFTFMSYSGKQAAYMIIFSVCSVAYLIGWIVMKVLVPKELKVKA
;
A
#
# COMPACT_ATOMS: atom_id res chain seq x y z
N MET A 1 -3.25 -1.44 52.47
CA MET A 1 -2.31 -1.94 51.47
C MET A 1 -2.53 -1.16 50.20
N PRO A 2 -1.55 -0.51 49.60
CA PRO A 2 -1.77 0.14 48.28
C PRO A 2 -2.07 -0.95 47.26
N ILE A 3 -3.20 -0.79 46.56
CA ILE A 3 -3.61 -1.65 45.42
C ILE A 3 -2.48 -1.49 44.37
N LYS A 4 -1.64 -2.51 44.20
CA LYS A 4 -0.69 -2.55 43.08
C LYS A 4 -1.49 -2.40 41.79
N THR A 5 -1.46 -1.20 41.21
CA THR A 5 -2.00 -0.99 39.85
C THR A 5 -1.21 -1.88 38.88
N ILE A 6 -1.85 -2.96 38.45
CA ILE A 6 -1.26 -3.88 37.48
C ILE A 6 -1.13 -3.11 36.16
N GLN A 7 0.10 -2.89 35.72
CA GLN A 7 0.37 -2.19 34.47
C GLN A 7 -0.17 -2.99 33.26
N PRO A 8 -0.66 -2.34 32.19
CA PRO A 8 -1.11 -3.01 30.98
C PRO A 8 0.05 -3.76 30.32
N THR A 9 -0.21 -4.95 29.79
CA THR A 9 0.81 -5.81 29.14
C THR A 9 1.30 -5.27 27.80
N ASN A 10 0.62 -4.26 27.21
CA ASN A 10 0.99 -3.61 25.95
C ASN A 10 1.09 -4.57 24.74
N TYR A 11 0.41 -5.72 24.80
CA TYR A 11 0.45 -6.73 23.74
C TYR A 11 -0.11 -6.21 22.40
N ARG A 12 -0.97 -5.21 22.43
CA ARG A 12 -1.47 -4.51 21.24
C ARG A 12 -0.34 -4.00 20.33
N TRP A 13 0.78 -3.56 20.92
CA TRP A 13 1.93 -3.10 20.15
C TRP A 13 2.71 -4.22 19.48
N VAL A 14 2.69 -5.43 20.05
CA VAL A 14 3.23 -6.63 19.40
C VAL A 14 2.40 -6.95 18.14
N VAL A 15 1.07 -6.85 18.26
CA VAL A 15 0.20 -7.01 17.08
C VAL A 15 0.49 -5.92 16.04
N CYS A 16 0.65 -4.67 16.45
CA CYS A 16 0.99 -3.57 15.56
C CYS A 16 2.32 -3.80 14.82
N ALA A 17 3.35 -4.29 15.52
CA ALA A 17 4.64 -4.65 14.92
C ALA A 17 4.50 -5.80 13.89
N MET A 18 3.65 -6.79 14.15
CA MET A 18 3.35 -7.84 13.18
C MET A 18 2.66 -7.27 11.94
N LEU A 19 1.73 -6.33 12.10
CA LEU A 19 1.06 -5.66 10.97
C LEU A 19 2.04 -4.82 10.14
N PHE A 20 2.98 -4.12 10.81
CA PHE A 20 4.08 -3.39 10.16
C PHE A 20 4.94 -4.32 9.32
N ALA A 21 5.40 -5.43 9.89
CA ALA A 21 6.24 -6.41 9.20
C ALA A 21 5.50 -7.04 7.99
N ALA A 22 4.21 -7.37 8.12
CA ALA A 22 3.41 -7.86 7.00
C ALA A 22 3.32 -6.83 5.86
N THR A 23 3.07 -5.56 6.19
CA THR A 23 2.98 -4.50 5.20
C THR A 23 4.34 -4.24 4.55
N MET A 24 5.43 -4.31 5.30
CA MET A 24 6.80 -4.20 4.78
C MET A 24 7.08 -5.31 3.76
N ILE A 25 6.83 -6.58 4.10
CA ILE A 25 7.03 -7.72 3.19
C ILE A 25 6.13 -7.58 1.95
N ASN A 26 4.87 -7.19 2.13
CA ASN A 26 3.92 -6.98 1.04
C ASN A 26 4.43 -5.96 0.00
N TYR A 27 5.05 -4.85 0.45
CA TYR A 27 5.61 -3.84 -0.44
C TYR A 27 6.96 -4.26 -1.02
N MET A 28 7.78 -5.01 -0.30
CA MET A 28 8.99 -5.63 -0.87
C MET A 28 8.63 -6.57 -2.02
N ASP A 29 7.62 -7.43 -1.87
CA ASP A 29 7.14 -8.33 -2.93
C ASP A 29 6.72 -7.58 -4.21
N ARG A 30 6.08 -6.42 -4.08
CA ARG A 30 5.73 -5.58 -5.24
C ARG A 30 6.94 -5.08 -5.99
N GLN A 31 7.99 -4.75 -5.24
CA GLN A 31 9.21 -4.16 -5.78
C GLN A 31 10.13 -5.19 -6.44
N VAL A 32 9.99 -6.49 -6.16
CA VAL A 32 10.88 -7.51 -6.74
C VAL A 32 10.88 -7.40 -8.26
N LEU A 33 9.72 -7.44 -8.91
CA LEU A 33 9.67 -7.34 -10.37
C LEU A 33 10.20 -6.00 -10.88
N SER A 34 9.85 -4.87 -10.23
CA SER A 34 10.26 -3.55 -10.70
C SER A 34 11.78 -3.33 -10.63
N LEU A 35 12.45 -3.99 -9.69
CA LEU A 35 13.90 -3.86 -9.48
C LEU A 35 14.72 -4.93 -10.25
N THR A 36 14.05 -5.96 -10.79
CA THR A 36 14.75 -7.04 -11.51
C THR A 36 14.41 -7.12 -13.00
N TRP A 37 13.30 -6.51 -13.44
CA TRP A 37 12.82 -6.75 -14.80
C TRP A 37 13.79 -6.26 -15.87
N LYS A 38 14.32 -5.04 -15.74
CA LYS A 38 15.08 -4.39 -16.82
C LYS A 38 16.43 -5.03 -17.06
N ASP A 39 17.15 -5.31 -15.96
CA ASP A 39 18.54 -5.75 -16.01
C ASP A 39 18.67 -7.29 -16.07
N PHE A 40 17.67 -8.03 -15.55
CA PHE A 40 17.77 -9.48 -15.41
C PHE A 40 16.70 -10.24 -16.20
N ILE A 41 15.42 -9.84 -16.14
CA ILE A 41 14.30 -10.59 -16.71
C ILE A 41 14.10 -10.25 -18.20
N ALA A 42 14.15 -8.96 -18.56
CA ALA A 42 13.94 -8.51 -19.93
C ALA A 42 14.93 -9.12 -20.93
N PRO A 43 16.24 -9.24 -20.64
CA PRO A 43 17.17 -9.91 -21.53
C PRO A 43 16.82 -11.40 -21.76
N GLN A 44 16.35 -12.11 -20.74
CA GLN A 44 16.01 -13.54 -20.82
C GLN A 44 14.77 -13.81 -21.67
N PHE A 45 13.74 -12.92 -21.60
CA PHE A 45 12.44 -13.10 -22.27
C PHE A 45 12.24 -12.17 -23.46
N ALA A 46 13.23 -11.37 -23.82
CA ALA A 46 13.19 -10.33 -24.84
C ALA A 46 12.02 -9.32 -24.60
N TRP A 47 11.82 -8.87 -23.34
CA TRP A 47 10.81 -7.89 -23.01
C TRP A 47 11.26 -6.46 -23.33
N ASN A 48 10.28 -5.64 -23.69
CA ASN A 48 10.42 -4.21 -23.81
C ASN A 48 9.62 -3.46 -22.72
N ASP A 49 9.72 -2.12 -22.69
CA ASP A 49 9.03 -1.29 -21.69
C ASP A 49 7.49 -1.43 -21.77
N ALA A 50 6.92 -1.69 -22.95
CA ALA A 50 5.48 -1.89 -23.12
C ALA A 50 5.01 -3.19 -22.47
N ASP A 51 5.80 -4.28 -22.62
CA ASP A 51 5.50 -5.59 -22.04
C ASP A 51 5.48 -5.51 -20.50
N TYR A 52 6.47 -4.84 -19.90
CA TYR A 52 6.47 -4.57 -18.47
C TYR A 52 5.31 -3.70 -18.03
N GLY A 53 5.00 -2.66 -18.82
CA GLY A 53 3.84 -1.79 -18.58
C GLY A 53 2.52 -2.57 -18.57
N GLU A 54 2.35 -3.52 -19.49
CA GLU A 54 1.15 -4.37 -19.57
C GLU A 54 1.00 -5.26 -18.33
N ILE A 55 2.07 -5.92 -17.89
CA ILE A 55 2.08 -6.78 -16.69
C ILE A 55 1.72 -5.95 -15.43
N THR A 56 2.27 -4.75 -15.29
CA THR A 56 2.03 -3.89 -14.13
C THR A 56 0.64 -3.26 -14.13
N ALA A 57 0.13 -2.86 -15.29
CA ALA A 57 -1.25 -2.37 -15.46
C ALA A 57 -2.27 -3.48 -15.13
N PHE A 58 -2.06 -4.69 -15.63
CA PHE A 58 -2.89 -5.86 -15.31
C PHE A 58 -2.91 -6.13 -13.80
N PHE A 59 -1.75 -6.08 -13.14
CA PHE A 59 -1.68 -6.22 -11.68
C PHE A 59 -2.50 -5.15 -10.94
N SER A 60 -2.43 -3.89 -11.38
CA SER A 60 -3.11 -2.78 -10.71
C SER A 60 -4.64 -2.93 -10.74
N ILE A 61 -5.21 -3.31 -11.89
CA ILE A 61 -6.64 -3.55 -12.04
C ILE A 61 -7.09 -4.78 -11.24
N THR A 62 -6.35 -5.89 -11.35
CA THR A 62 -6.69 -7.12 -10.63
C THR A 62 -6.63 -6.92 -9.13
N TYR A 63 -5.61 -6.23 -8.62
CA TYR A 63 -5.49 -5.86 -7.22
C TYR A 63 -6.69 -5.03 -6.73
N ALA A 64 -7.10 -4.00 -7.51
CA ALA A 64 -8.24 -3.16 -7.16
C ALA A 64 -9.55 -3.97 -7.04
N VAL A 65 -9.82 -4.85 -7.99
CA VAL A 65 -11.01 -5.74 -7.96
C VAL A 65 -10.90 -6.75 -6.82
N CYS A 66 -9.73 -7.35 -6.62
CA CYS A 66 -9.51 -8.33 -5.55
C CYS A 66 -9.69 -7.72 -4.14
N MET A 67 -9.45 -6.42 -3.95
CA MET A 67 -9.69 -5.77 -2.66
C MET A 67 -11.17 -5.83 -2.22
N LEU A 68 -12.13 -5.78 -3.15
CA LEU A 68 -13.56 -5.93 -2.84
C LEU A 68 -13.86 -7.31 -2.24
N VAL A 69 -13.30 -8.35 -2.86
CA VAL A 69 -13.50 -9.74 -2.43
C VAL A 69 -12.75 -10.00 -1.12
N ALA A 70 -11.50 -9.53 -1.04
CA ALA A 70 -10.63 -9.75 0.12
C ALA A 70 -11.20 -9.11 1.40
N GLY A 71 -11.74 -7.89 1.31
CA GLY A 71 -12.37 -7.21 2.45
C GLY A 71 -13.53 -8.03 3.02
N LYS A 72 -14.45 -8.47 2.15
CA LYS A 72 -15.57 -9.32 2.54
C LYS A 72 -15.11 -10.68 3.11
N PHE A 73 -14.08 -11.28 2.51
CA PHE A 73 -13.53 -12.56 2.97
C PHE A 73 -12.95 -12.44 4.38
N VAL A 74 -12.23 -11.37 4.69
CA VAL A 74 -11.67 -11.10 6.03
C VAL A 74 -12.79 -10.88 7.06
N ASP A 75 -13.86 -10.17 6.71
CA ASP A 75 -15.01 -10.01 7.60
C ASP A 75 -15.74 -11.33 7.84
N TRP A 76 -15.83 -12.19 6.81
CA TRP A 76 -16.49 -13.50 6.91
C TRP A 76 -15.67 -14.51 7.72
N ARG A 77 -14.36 -14.64 7.46
CA ARG A 77 -13.48 -15.64 8.10
C ARG A 77 -12.87 -15.15 9.41
N GLY A 78 -12.94 -13.86 9.69
CA GLY A 78 -12.26 -13.20 10.80
C GLY A 78 -10.79 -12.90 10.50
N VAL A 79 -10.20 -12.00 11.30
CA VAL A 79 -8.86 -11.47 11.08
C VAL A 79 -7.79 -12.54 10.99
N LYS A 80 -7.75 -13.48 11.97
CA LYS A 80 -6.69 -14.50 12.02
C LYS A 80 -6.64 -15.32 10.75
N SER A 81 -7.76 -15.95 10.39
CA SER A 81 -7.85 -16.83 9.22
C SER A 81 -7.77 -16.06 7.91
N GLY A 82 -8.49 -14.92 7.81
CA GLY A 82 -8.48 -14.08 6.62
C GLY A 82 -7.09 -13.59 6.26
N TYR A 83 -6.32 -13.12 7.25
CA TYR A 83 -4.96 -12.66 7.01
C TYR A 83 -4.00 -13.83 6.69
N THR A 84 -4.14 -14.97 7.38
CA THR A 84 -3.34 -16.18 7.07
C THR A 84 -3.49 -16.58 5.60
N TRP A 85 -4.74 -16.68 5.09
CA TRP A 85 -4.99 -17.01 3.70
C TRP A 85 -4.46 -15.95 2.73
N ALA A 86 -4.62 -14.68 3.06
CA ALA A 86 -4.08 -13.57 2.27
C ALA A 86 -2.56 -13.72 2.10
N VAL A 87 -1.83 -13.92 3.21
CA VAL A 87 -0.37 -14.09 3.18
C VAL A 87 0.05 -15.35 2.44
N ALA A 88 -0.63 -16.49 2.69
CA ALA A 88 -0.32 -17.74 2.00
C ALA A 88 -0.47 -17.61 0.47
N ILE A 89 -1.54 -16.96 0.01
CA ILE A 89 -1.81 -16.78 -1.42
C ILE A 89 -0.77 -15.83 -2.04
N TRP A 90 -0.46 -14.67 -1.41
CA TRP A 90 0.52 -13.76 -2.02
C TRP A 90 1.94 -14.34 -2.01
N SER A 91 2.34 -15.03 -0.94
CA SER A 91 3.65 -15.68 -0.87
C SER A 91 3.78 -16.78 -1.91
N MET A 92 2.69 -17.53 -2.17
CA MET A 92 2.65 -18.48 -3.26
C MET A 92 2.82 -17.77 -4.62
N GLY A 93 2.07 -16.68 -4.86
CA GLY A 93 2.19 -15.88 -6.06
C GLY A 93 3.61 -15.35 -6.26
N ALA A 94 4.29 -14.89 -5.20
CA ALA A 94 5.69 -14.48 -5.26
C ALA A 94 6.60 -15.63 -5.67
N LEU A 95 6.49 -16.80 -5.03
CA LEU A 95 7.28 -17.98 -5.38
C LEU A 95 7.04 -18.45 -6.82
N MET A 96 5.80 -18.40 -7.30
CA MET A 96 5.47 -18.79 -8.68
C MET A 96 6.25 -17.98 -9.73
N HIS A 97 6.53 -16.70 -9.47
CA HIS A 97 7.34 -15.89 -10.40
C HIS A 97 8.71 -16.48 -10.65
N ALA A 98 9.36 -17.05 -9.62
CA ALA A 98 10.68 -17.68 -9.77
C ALA A 98 10.69 -18.83 -10.78
N PHE A 99 9.59 -19.51 -10.98
CA PHE A 99 9.48 -20.64 -11.88
C PHE A 99 9.02 -20.27 -13.28
N CYS A 100 8.74 -19.01 -13.58
CA CYS A 100 8.28 -18.59 -14.90
C CYS A 100 9.28 -18.94 -16.00
N GLY A 101 10.60 -18.88 -15.74
CA GLY A 101 11.62 -19.29 -16.68
C GLY A 101 11.56 -20.78 -17.02
N VAL A 102 11.53 -21.62 -16.01
CA VAL A 102 11.43 -23.08 -16.16
C VAL A 102 10.13 -23.49 -16.86
N VAL A 103 9.00 -22.88 -16.48
CA VAL A 103 7.70 -23.18 -17.09
C VAL A 103 7.66 -22.72 -18.56
N THR A 104 8.23 -21.56 -18.89
CA THR A 104 8.34 -21.10 -20.28
C THR A 104 9.19 -22.07 -21.10
N CYS A 105 10.32 -22.50 -20.56
CA CYS A 105 11.20 -23.50 -21.18
C CYS A 105 10.44 -24.80 -21.44
N GLY A 106 9.81 -25.37 -20.40
CA GLY A 106 9.07 -26.64 -20.51
C GLY A 106 7.93 -26.61 -21.55
N LEU A 107 7.19 -25.47 -21.62
CA LEU A 107 6.09 -25.30 -22.59
C LEU A 107 6.57 -25.15 -24.04
N LEU A 108 7.74 -24.56 -24.26
CA LEU A 108 8.28 -24.31 -25.61
C LEU A 108 9.14 -25.44 -26.14
N THR A 109 9.93 -26.09 -25.28
CA THR A 109 10.92 -27.09 -25.71
C THR A 109 10.61 -28.50 -25.21
N GLY A 110 9.67 -28.64 -24.26
CA GLY A 110 9.38 -29.92 -23.62
C GLY A 110 10.35 -30.26 -22.47
N GLU A 111 11.31 -29.41 -22.17
CA GLU A 111 12.33 -29.63 -21.10
C GLU A 111 11.84 -29.04 -19.78
N TRP A 112 11.25 -29.90 -18.93
CA TRP A 112 10.65 -29.50 -17.65
C TRP A 112 11.59 -29.57 -16.44
N PHE A 113 12.66 -30.36 -16.52
CA PHE A 113 13.56 -30.60 -15.41
C PHE A 113 14.92 -29.92 -15.65
N VAL A 114 14.88 -28.61 -15.75
CA VAL A 114 16.06 -27.76 -15.92
C VAL A 114 16.30 -26.90 -14.67
N THR A 115 17.57 -26.58 -14.43
CA THR A 115 17.93 -25.56 -13.42
C THR A 115 17.52 -24.17 -13.90
N PHE A 116 17.56 -23.16 -13.04
CA PHE A 116 17.26 -21.78 -13.44
C PHE A 116 18.25 -21.29 -14.53
N ASP A 117 19.55 -21.59 -14.36
CA ASP A 117 20.56 -21.25 -15.37
C ASP A 117 20.34 -22.04 -16.67
N GLY A 118 20.00 -23.32 -16.57
CA GLY A 118 19.69 -24.16 -17.75
C GLY A 118 18.45 -23.67 -18.50
N ALA A 119 17.41 -23.17 -17.78
CA ALA A 119 16.25 -22.57 -18.41
C ALA A 119 16.65 -21.28 -19.17
N THR A 120 17.51 -20.46 -18.61
CA THR A 120 18.01 -19.23 -19.25
C THR A 120 18.75 -19.55 -20.54
N GLU A 121 19.65 -20.55 -20.52
CA GLU A 121 20.41 -21.00 -21.71
C GLU A 121 19.49 -21.57 -22.79
N THR A 122 18.54 -22.44 -22.39
CA THR A 122 17.56 -23.02 -23.33
C THR A 122 16.68 -21.96 -23.97
N LEU A 123 16.21 -20.97 -23.19
CA LEU A 123 15.41 -19.86 -23.72
C LEU A 123 16.19 -18.95 -24.66
N HIS A 124 17.46 -18.71 -24.39
CA HIS A 124 18.33 -17.97 -25.29
C HIS A 124 18.44 -18.66 -26.65
N ASN A 125 18.61 -19.99 -26.64
CA ASN A 125 18.65 -20.79 -27.88
C ASN A 125 17.27 -20.82 -28.58
N ALA A 126 16.18 -20.90 -27.83
CA ALA A 126 14.83 -20.86 -28.36
C ALA A 126 14.47 -19.48 -28.96
N ALA A 127 15.01 -18.40 -28.44
CA ALA A 127 14.86 -17.05 -29.00
C ALA A 127 15.51 -16.98 -30.42
N ALA A 128 16.65 -17.60 -30.60
CA ALA A 128 17.30 -17.74 -31.92
C ALA A 128 16.46 -18.55 -32.92
N ALA A 129 15.61 -19.46 -32.43
CA ALA A 129 14.64 -20.25 -33.23
C ALA A 129 13.28 -19.55 -33.45
N MET A 130 13.14 -18.25 -33.10
CA MET A 130 11.91 -17.44 -33.25
C MET A 130 10.65 -18.00 -32.55
N LEU A 131 10.82 -18.68 -31.43
CA LEU A 131 9.70 -19.15 -30.61
C LEU A 131 9.04 -17.98 -29.84
N PRO A 132 7.73 -18.07 -29.53
CA PRO A 132 6.99 -16.96 -28.90
C PRO A 132 7.27 -16.84 -27.40
N ILE A 133 8.53 -16.67 -27.01
CA ILE A 133 9.01 -16.61 -25.62
C ILE A 133 8.38 -15.40 -24.90
N THR A 134 8.45 -14.22 -25.52
CA THR A 134 7.95 -12.96 -24.96
C THR A 134 6.48 -13.08 -24.60
N THR A 135 5.65 -13.47 -25.54
CA THR A 135 4.18 -13.57 -25.35
C THR A 135 3.83 -14.57 -24.25
N LEU A 136 4.47 -15.75 -24.27
CA LEU A 136 4.17 -16.80 -23.30
C LEU A 136 4.61 -16.40 -21.89
N SER A 137 5.80 -15.82 -21.75
CA SER A 137 6.31 -15.35 -20.46
C SER A 137 5.45 -14.23 -19.88
N ILE A 138 4.96 -13.27 -20.69
CA ILE A 138 4.05 -12.22 -20.25
C ILE A 138 2.81 -12.83 -19.62
N TYR A 139 2.14 -13.78 -20.26
CA TYR A 139 0.93 -14.42 -19.72
C TYR A 139 1.22 -15.21 -18.44
N LEU A 140 2.37 -15.87 -18.33
CA LEU A 140 2.78 -16.56 -17.10
C LEU A 140 3.01 -15.57 -15.95
N PHE A 141 3.74 -14.48 -16.20
CA PHE A 141 3.94 -13.42 -15.20
C PHE A 141 2.61 -12.74 -14.80
N MET A 142 1.70 -12.51 -15.75
CA MET A 142 0.35 -12.02 -15.44
C MET A 142 -0.43 -12.99 -14.55
N GLY A 143 -0.36 -14.29 -14.83
CA GLY A 143 -0.96 -15.32 -13.99
C GLY A 143 -0.41 -15.31 -12.56
N CYS A 144 0.92 -15.21 -12.41
CA CYS A 144 1.57 -15.06 -11.10
C CYS A 144 1.16 -13.75 -10.41
N ARG A 145 1.07 -12.63 -11.15
CA ARG A 145 0.60 -11.34 -10.65
C ARG A 145 -0.86 -11.36 -10.21
N LEU A 146 -1.72 -12.11 -10.87
CA LEU A 146 -3.10 -12.34 -10.44
C LEU A 146 -3.15 -13.01 -9.06
N VAL A 147 -2.40 -14.11 -8.88
CA VAL A 147 -2.33 -14.83 -7.59
C VAL A 147 -1.74 -13.93 -6.51
N LEU A 148 -0.64 -13.24 -6.81
CA LEU A 148 0.00 -12.27 -5.91
C LEU A 148 -0.99 -11.17 -5.49
N GLY A 149 -1.67 -10.55 -6.47
CA GLY A 149 -2.62 -9.46 -6.26
C GLY A 149 -3.83 -9.88 -5.43
N LEU A 150 -4.37 -11.09 -5.66
CA LEU A 150 -5.46 -11.65 -4.87
C LEU A 150 -5.09 -11.75 -3.38
N GLY A 151 -3.90 -12.27 -3.07
CA GLY A 151 -3.42 -12.36 -1.69
C GLY A 151 -3.11 -10.99 -1.09
N GLN A 152 -2.36 -10.15 -1.80
CA GLN A 152 -1.94 -8.83 -1.32
C GLN A 152 -3.12 -7.89 -1.04
N ALA A 153 -4.22 -8.03 -1.79
CA ALA A 153 -5.44 -7.26 -1.57
C ALA A 153 -6.04 -7.46 -0.16
N GLY A 154 -5.76 -8.58 0.50
CA GLY A 154 -6.22 -8.86 1.86
C GLY A 154 -5.42 -8.15 2.96
N ASN A 155 -4.22 -7.62 2.67
CA ASN A 155 -3.34 -7.04 3.68
C ASN A 155 -4.00 -5.86 4.42
N PHE A 156 -4.40 -4.81 3.72
CA PHE A 156 -5.00 -3.63 4.34
C PHE A 156 -6.33 -3.91 5.05
N PRO A 157 -7.31 -4.60 4.44
CA PRO A 157 -8.53 -4.95 5.14
C PRO A 157 -8.30 -5.73 6.45
N ALA A 158 -7.39 -6.69 6.44
CA ALA A 158 -7.07 -7.48 7.62
C ALA A 158 -6.32 -6.65 8.68
N ALA A 159 -5.34 -5.83 8.27
CA ALA A 159 -4.58 -4.98 9.17
C ALA A 159 -5.46 -3.91 9.85
N ILE A 160 -6.34 -3.25 9.09
CA ILE A 160 -7.27 -2.27 9.66
C ILE A 160 -8.23 -2.94 10.64
N LYS A 161 -8.78 -4.12 10.29
CA LYS A 161 -9.67 -4.85 11.20
C LYS A 161 -8.93 -5.30 12.47
N ALA A 162 -7.69 -5.79 12.35
CA ALA A 162 -6.84 -6.13 13.50
C ALA A 162 -6.59 -4.93 14.41
N THR A 163 -6.34 -3.76 13.81
CA THR A 163 -6.15 -2.50 14.55
C THR A 163 -7.43 -2.10 15.29
N VAL A 164 -8.59 -2.22 14.66
CA VAL A 164 -9.88 -1.95 15.32
C VAL A 164 -10.17 -2.92 16.47
N ASP A 165 -9.71 -4.17 16.35
CA ASP A 165 -9.88 -5.19 17.42
C ASP A 165 -8.99 -4.92 18.64
N TYR A 166 -7.78 -4.35 18.45
CA TYR A 166 -6.77 -4.21 19.51
C TYR A 166 -6.58 -2.78 20.04
N PHE A 167 -7.12 -1.76 19.37
CA PHE A 167 -6.89 -0.38 19.76
C PHE A 167 -8.19 0.39 19.98
N PRO A 168 -8.26 1.20 21.07
CA PRO A 168 -9.37 2.13 21.28
C PRO A 168 -9.36 3.19 20.18
N LYS A 169 -10.49 3.87 19.96
CA LYS A 169 -10.67 4.82 18.85
C LYS A 169 -9.60 5.90 18.81
N LYS A 170 -9.18 6.41 19.98
CA LYS A 170 -8.17 7.48 20.08
C LYS A 170 -6.82 7.06 19.50
N ASP A 171 -6.41 5.80 19.67
CA ASP A 171 -5.08 5.29 19.29
C ASP A 171 -5.03 4.64 17.90
N ARG A 172 -6.19 4.36 17.28
CA ARG A 172 -6.25 3.70 15.95
C ARG A 172 -5.46 4.43 14.89
N GLY A 173 -5.49 5.77 14.89
CA GLY A 173 -4.74 6.58 13.94
C GLY A 173 -3.24 6.37 14.05
N PHE A 174 -2.72 6.35 15.28
CA PHE A 174 -1.30 6.13 15.53
C PHE A 174 -0.87 4.70 15.19
N ALA A 175 -1.63 3.68 15.62
CA ALA A 175 -1.35 2.30 15.27
C ALA A 175 -1.41 2.05 13.74
N THR A 176 -2.40 2.67 13.07
CA THR A 176 -2.52 2.60 11.60
C THR A 176 -1.33 3.28 10.92
N ALA A 177 -0.86 4.43 11.43
CA ALA A 177 0.31 5.10 10.89
C ALA A 177 1.58 4.24 11.02
N ILE A 178 1.76 3.55 12.15
CA ILE A 178 2.90 2.66 12.37
C ILE A 178 2.90 1.54 11.32
N PHE A 179 1.83 0.76 11.20
CA PHE A 179 1.85 -0.35 10.24
C PHE A 179 1.85 0.14 8.78
N ASN A 180 1.21 1.27 8.47
CA ASN A 180 1.21 1.86 7.14
C ASN A 180 2.62 2.27 6.69
N ASN A 181 3.47 2.71 7.63
CA ASN A 181 4.89 2.97 7.37
C ASN A 181 5.69 1.73 7.00
N GLY A 182 5.17 0.53 7.23
CA GLY A 182 5.71 -0.70 6.66
C GLY A 182 5.85 -0.61 5.13
N ALA A 183 4.94 0.09 4.44
CA ALA A 183 5.03 0.32 3.00
C ALA A 183 6.30 1.12 2.62
N SER A 184 6.56 2.21 3.34
CA SER A 184 7.77 3.03 3.13
C SER A 184 9.04 2.27 3.51
N ALA A 185 9.00 1.49 4.60
CA ALA A 185 10.12 0.64 4.99
C ALA A 185 10.41 -0.43 3.92
N GLY A 186 9.37 -1.10 3.38
CA GLY A 186 9.51 -2.04 2.28
C GLY A 186 10.14 -1.40 1.04
N ALA A 187 9.68 -0.22 0.64
CA ALA A 187 10.24 0.54 -0.47
C ALA A 187 11.68 1.01 -0.23
N LEU A 188 12.06 1.26 1.04
CA LEU A 188 13.41 1.66 1.43
C LEU A 188 14.40 0.49 1.39
N PHE A 189 14.00 -0.69 1.88
CA PHE A 189 14.87 -1.86 1.96
C PHE A 189 14.95 -2.66 0.65
N ALA A 190 13.93 -2.61 -0.19
CA ALA A 190 13.88 -3.35 -1.44
C ALA A 190 15.07 -3.05 -2.38
N PRO A 191 15.42 -1.79 -2.69
CA PRO A 191 16.56 -1.49 -3.56
C PRO A 191 17.93 -1.92 -3.01
N LEU A 192 18.05 -2.06 -1.68
CA LEU A 192 19.29 -2.48 -1.03
C LEU A 192 19.47 -4.00 -1.05
N THR A 193 18.38 -4.76 -1.10
CA THR A 193 18.40 -6.22 -0.93
C THR A 193 18.13 -6.98 -2.23
N ILE A 194 17.14 -6.55 -3.00
CA ILE A 194 16.66 -7.28 -4.19
C ILE A 194 17.69 -7.31 -5.32
N PRO A 195 18.30 -6.18 -5.76
CA PRO A 195 19.33 -6.23 -6.81
C PRO A 195 20.57 -7.03 -6.39
N THR A 196 20.95 -6.96 -5.11
CA THR A 196 22.07 -7.75 -4.57
C THR A 196 21.78 -9.26 -4.63
N LEU A 197 20.55 -9.67 -4.27
CA LEU A 197 20.17 -11.09 -4.42
C LEU A 197 20.14 -11.50 -5.89
N ALA A 198 19.58 -10.68 -6.77
CA ALA A 198 19.47 -10.97 -8.19
C ALA A 198 20.85 -11.08 -8.87
N SER A 199 21.81 -10.22 -8.53
CA SER A 199 23.15 -10.22 -9.13
C SER A 199 24.02 -11.39 -8.69
N HIS A 200 23.83 -11.91 -7.45
CA HIS A 200 24.67 -12.99 -6.92
C HIS A 200 24.05 -14.39 -7.11
N PHE A 201 22.73 -14.49 -7.13
CA PHE A 201 22.02 -15.77 -7.05
C PHE A 201 20.94 -15.95 -8.14
N GLY A 202 20.85 -15.01 -9.08
CA GLY A 202 19.77 -14.99 -10.07
C GLY A 202 18.52 -14.25 -9.56
N TRP A 203 17.75 -13.69 -10.50
CA TRP A 203 16.52 -12.92 -10.17
C TRP A 203 15.44 -13.80 -9.52
N GLU A 204 15.44 -15.10 -9.79
CA GLU A 204 14.52 -16.08 -9.20
C GLU A 204 14.65 -16.13 -7.67
N MET A 205 15.90 -16.07 -7.18
CA MET A 205 16.18 -16.09 -5.75
C MET A 205 15.62 -14.87 -5.03
N ALA A 206 15.53 -13.71 -5.67
CA ALA A 206 14.87 -12.55 -5.07
C ALA A 206 13.39 -12.83 -4.80
N PHE A 207 12.67 -13.45 -5.73
CA PHE A 207 11.27 -13.86 -5.53
C PHE A 207 11.13 -14.96 -4.48
N ILE A 208 12.04 -15.96 -4.47
CA ILE A 208 12.02 -17.06 -3.50
C ILE A 208 12.23 -16.51 -2.08
N VAL A 209 13.23 -15.68 -1.86
CA VAL A 209 13.57 -15.16 -0.53
C VAL A 209 12.44 -14.27 0.00
N VAL A 210 11.93 -13.33 -0.81
CA VAL A 210 10.88 -12.42 -0.35
C VAL A 210 9.56 -13.18 -0.16
N GLY A 211 9.21 -14.10 -1.05
CA GLY A 211 8.03 -14.96 -0.89
C GLY A 211 8.12 -15.87 0.34
N ALA A 212 9.30 -16.43 0.63
CA ALA A 212 9.53 -17.26 1.82
C ALA A 212 9.40 -16.46 3.12
N LEU A 213 9.85 -15.18 3.15
CA LEU A 213 9.64 -14.29 4.30
C LEU A 213 8.16 -14.14 4.65
N GLY A 214 7.26 -14.13 3.67
CA GLY A 214 5.83 -14.12 3.89
C GLY A 214 5.35 -15.39 4.64
N TYR A 215 5.82 -16.57 4.27
CA TYR A 215 5.48 -17.82 4.99
C TYR A 215 6.07 -17.83 6.41
N VAL A 216 7.29 -17.34 6.61
CA VAL A 216 7.88 -17.21 7.96
C VAL A 216 7.00 -16.28 8.81
N TRP A 217 6.60 -15.13 8.27
CA TRP A 217 5.68 -14.23 8.96
C TRP A 217 4.33 -14.90 9.27
N MET A 218 3.78 -15.66 8.33
CA MET A 218 2.52 -16.39 8.51
C MET A 218 2.59 -17.35 9.70
N ILE A 219 3.69 -18.09 9.87
CA ILE A 219 3.90 -19.00 11.00
C ILE A 219 3.89 -18.19 12.31
N VAL A 220 4.63 -17.09 12.38
CA VAL A 220 4.66 -16.20 13.56
C VAL A 220 3.25 -15.66 13.86
N TRP A 221 2.50 -15.25 12.84
CA TRP A 221 1.12 -14.78 12.98
C TRP A 221 0.19 -15.83 13.56
N LEU A 222 0.24 -17.05 13.05
CA LEU A 222 -0.58 -18.18 13.55
C LEU A 222 -0.32 -18.48 15.01
N MET A 223 0.95 -18.40 15.45
CA MET A 223 1.36 -18.66 16.83
C MET A 223 0.97 -17.52 17.78
N MET A 224 1.11 -16.29 17.34
CA MET A 224 1.03 -15.12 18.23
C MET A 224 -0.35 -14.46 18.22
N TYR A 225 -1.04 -14.37 17.06
CA TYR A 225 -2.31 -13.65 16.99
C TYR A 225 -3.47 -14.47 17.55
N LYS A 226 -4.18 -13.87 18.50
CA LYS A 226 -5.49 -14.31 19.01
C LYS A 226 -6.35 -13.07 19.22
N LYS A 227 -7.68 -13.22 19.16
CA LYS A 227 -8.57 -12.11 19.56
C LYS A 227 -8.26 -11.68 21.00
N PRO A 228 -8.39 -10.37 21.35
CA PRO A 228 -8.08 -9.88 22.71
C PRO A 228 -8.77 -10.70 23.82
N GLN A 229 -10.02 -11.09 23.62
CA GLN A 229 -10.83 -11.87 24.58
C GLN A 229 -10.25 -13.27 24.85
N LEU A 230 -9.55 -13.86 23.87
CA LEU A 230 -8.99 -15.20 23.92
C LEU A 230 -7.47 -15.20 24.17
N ASN A 231 -6.87 -14.04 24.29
CA ASN A 231 -5.43 -13.91 24.39
C ASN A 231 -4.98 -13.81 25.85
N LYS A 232 -4.42 -14.89 26.38
CA LYS A 232 -3.91 -14.97 27.76
C LYS A 232 -2.78 -13.98 28.05
N LYS A 233 -2.14 -13.41 27.02
CA LYS A 233 -1.07 -12.41 27.15
C LYS A 233 -1.61 -10.97 27.35
N VAL A 234 -2.90 -10.77 27.17
CA VAL A 234 -3.60 -9.50 27.43
C VAL A 234 -4.18 -9.55 28.83
N ASN A 235 -3.66 -8.73 29.76
CA ASN A 235 -4.19 -8.67 31.12
C ASN A 235 -5.50 -7.85 31.17
N GLN A 236 -6.18 -7.89 32.32
CA GLN A 236 -7.46 -7.19 32.48
C GLN A 236 -7.34 -5.67 32.32
N THR A 237 -6.21 -5.07 32.72
CA THR A 237 -5.96 -3.65 32.57
C THR A 237 -5.84 -3.25 31.10
N GLU A 238 -5.11 -4.03 30.29
CA GLU A 238 -5.02 -3.80 28.86
C GLU A 238 -6.33 -4.10 28.17
N PHE A 239 -7.05 -5.14 28.60
CA PHE A 239 -8.37 -5.47 28.05
C PHE A 239 -9.36 -4.32 28.27
N ALA A 240 -9.44 -3.78 29.47
CA ALA A 240 -10.27 -2.61 29.80
C ALA A 240 -9.87 -1.37 28.96
N TYR A 241 -8.56 -1.18 28.74
CA TYR A 241 -8.06 -0.10 27.88
C TYR A 241 -8.49 -0.26 26.41
N ILE A 242 -8.41 -1.48 25.86
CA ILE A 242 -8.81 -1.76 24.46
C ILE A 242 -10.30 -1.47 24.23
N TYR A 243 -11.14 -1.77 25.24
CA TYR A 243 -12.60 -1.67 25.14
C TYR A 243 -13.20 -0.44 25.84
N GLN A 244 -12.37 0.56 26.23
CA GLN A 244 -12.83 1.76 26.97
C GLN A 244 -13.90 2.60 26.24
N ASP A 245 -14.00 2.46 24.91
CA ASP A 245 -14.99 3.18 24.09
C ASP A 245 -16.31 2.41 23.93
N GLU A 246 -16.47 1.24 24.55
CA GLU A 246 -17.65 0.38 24.43
C GLU A 246 -18.47 0.41 25.74
N ASP A 247 -19.79 0.51 25.63
CA ASP A 247 -20.69 0.44 26.79
C ASP A 247 -20.58 -0.94 27.48
N GLU A 248 -20.47 -0.97 28.82
CA GLU A 248 -20.30 -2.19 29.63
C GLU A 248 -21.38 -3.26 29.34
N LYS A 249 -22.64 -2.84 29.13
CA LYS A 249 -23.77 -3.74 28.80
C LYS A 249 -23.63 -4.43 27.44
N LEU A 250 -22.89 -3.83 26.49
CA LEU A 250 -22.63 -4.42 25.17
C LEU A 250 -21.46 -5.40 25.22
N THR A 251 -20.56 -5.25 26.19
CA THR A 251 -19.36 -6.09 26.32
C THR A 251 -19.69 -7.52 26.77
N GLU A 252 -20.69 -7.68 27.65
CA GLU A 252 -21.13 -9.02 28.13
C GLU A 252 -21.92 -9.81 27.08
N GLN A 253 -22.79 -9.14 26.31
CA GLN A 253 -23.57 -9.78 25.25
C GLN A 253 -22.73 -10.14 24.00
N ARG A 254 -21.63 -9.39 23.75
CA ARG A 254 -20.74 -9.58 22.58
C ARG A 254 -19.66 -10.63 22.74
N LYS A 255 -19.62 -11.36 23.85
CA LYS A 255 -18.69 -12.51 23.98
C LYS A 255 -18.87 -13.57 22.87
N VAL A 256 -19.94 -13.52 22.09
CA VAL A 256 -20.31 -14.52 21.09
C VAL A 256 -20.63 -13.95 19.70
N ASP A 257 -21.04 -12.68 19.52
CA ASP A 257 -21.57 -12.22 18.22
C ASP A 257 -20.92 -10.92 17.72
N GLU A 258 -20.30 -10.96 16.53
CA GLU A 258 -19.73 -9.80 15.81
C GLU A 258 -20.83 -8.89 15.20
N GLY A 259 -22.09 -9.16 15.48
CA GLY A 259 -23.25 -8.51 14.83
C GLY A 259 -23.51 -9.06 13.41
N PRO A 260 -24.60 -8.69 12.77
CA PRO A 260 -24.93 -9.17 11.43
C PRO A 260 -23.88 -8.72 10.42
N LYS A 261 -23.40 -9.67 9.60
CA LYS A 261 -22.40 -9.40 8.55
C LYS A 261 -23.03 -8.58 7.44
N MET A 262 -22.43 -7.45 7.12
CA MET A 262 -22.93 -6.54 6.09
C MET A 262 -22.37 -6.92 4.71
N GLY A 263 -23.25 -7.09 3.73
CA GLY A 263 -22.86 -7.29 2.33
C GLY A 263 -22.36 -5.99 1.68
N ILE A 264 -21.59 -6.12 0.59
CA ILE A 264 -21.04 -4.98 -0.17
C ILE A 264 -22.14 -4.00 -0.58
N LEU A 265 -23.25 -4.49 -1.16
CA LEU A 265 -24.37 -3.65 -1.61
C LEU A 265 -24.98 -2.86 -0.45
N ARG A 266 -25.14 -3.48 0.73
CA ARG A 266 -25.64 -2.79 1.92
C ARG A 266 -24.64 -1.71 2.39
N CYS A 267 -23.33 -1.97 2.34
CA CYS A 267 -22.32 -0.97 2.68
C CYS A 267 -22.43 0.26 1.75
N LEU A 268 -22.71 0.07 0.46
CA LEU A 268 -22.84 1.16 -0.52
C LEU A 268 -24.08 2.05 -0.32
N THR A 269 -25.05 1.65 0.50
CA THR A 269 -26.23 2.51 0.83
C THR A 269 -25.90 3.64 1.81
N TYR A 270 -24.74 3.58 2.49
CA TYR A 270 -24.37 4.54 3.52
C TYR A 270 -23.50 5.68 2.97
N ARG A 271 -23.82 6.92 3.36
CA ARG A 271 -23.04 8.12 2.99
C ARG A 271 -21.59 8.05 3.48
N GLN A 272 -21.36 7.40 4.61
CA GLN A 272 -20.04 7.17 5.19
C GLN A 272 -19.13 6.35 4.27
N THR A 273 -19.70 5.36 3.58
CA THR A 273 -18.97 4.58 2.57
C THR A 273 -18.56 5.44 1.39
N TRP A 274 -19.47 6.28 0.89
CA TRP A 274 -19.15 7.20 -0.22
C TRP A 274 -18.12 8.25 0.17
N ALA A 275 -18.15 8.76 1.41
CA ALA A 275 -17.12 9.65 1.91
C ALA A 275 -15.72 8.97 1.88
N PHE A 276 -15.66 7.71 2.32
CA PHE A 276 -14.44 6.93 2.27
C PHE A 276 -13.98 6.63 0.84
N ILE A 277 -14.91 6.23 -0.05
CA ILE A 277 -14.66 6.01 -1.49
C ILE A 277 -14.02 7.25 -2.12
N PHE A 278 -14.67 8.42 -1.98
CA PHE A 278 -14.15 9.68 -2.55
C PHE A 278 -12.81 10.08 -1.97
N GLY A 279 -12.64 9.96 -0.65
CA GLY A 279 -11.37 10.25 0.00
C GLY A 279 -10.22 9.39 -0.54
N LYS A 280 -10.44 8.09 -0.72
CA LYS A 280 -9.44 7.15 -1.27
C LYS A 280 -9.20 7.37 -2.76
N PHE A 281 -10.27 7.50 -3.54
CA PHE A 281 -10.19 7.71 -4.99
C PHE A 281 -9.35 8.95 -5.35
N MET A 282 -9.56 10.06 -4.63
CA MET A 282 -8.84 11.31 -4.89
C MET A 282 -7.37 11.27 -4.46
N THR A 283 -7.00 10.47 -3.47
CA THR A 283 -5.70 10.61 -2.80
C THR A 283 -4.71 9.48 -3.05
N ASP A 284 -5.18 8.24 -3.29
CA ASP A 284 -4.27 7.11 -3.48
C ASP A 284 -3.45 7.23 -4.76
N GLY A 285 -4.03 7.77 -5.85
CA GLY A 285 -3.33 8.02 -7.10
C GLY A 285 -2.12 8.94 -6.96
N VAL A 286 -2.20 9.92 -6.06
CA VAL A 286 -1.09 10.84 -5.78
C VAL A 286 0.12 10.10 -5.20
N TRP A 287 -0.12 9.19 -4.25
CA TRP A 287 0.94 8.37 -3.68
C TRP A 287 1.60 7.46 -4.73
N TRP A 288 0.78 6.78 -5.55
CA TRP A 288 1.28 5.92 -6.61
C TRP A 288 2.05 6.68 -7.67
N PHE A 289 1.63 7.92 -7.98
CA PHE A 289 2.40 8.79 -8.87
C PHE A 289 3.77 9.09 -8.27
N PHE A 290 3.86 9.54 -7.04
CA PHE A 290 5.15 9.81 -6.40
C PHE A 290 6.02 8.54 -6.31
N LEU A 291 5.43 7.39 -6.02
CA LEU A 291 6.16 6.12 -5.90
C LEU A 291 6.80 5.68 -7.22
N PHE A 292 6.07 5.80 -8.33
CA PHE A 292 6.53 5.25 -9.61
C PHE A 292 7.19 6.28 -10.53
N TRP A 293 6.80 7.54 -10.45
CA TRP A 293 7.28 8.56 -11.39
C TRP A 293 8.37 9.45 -10.83
N THR A 294 8.62 9.47 -9.51
CA THR A 294 9.72 10.27 -8.96
C THR A 294 11.10 9.81 -9.48
N PRO A 295 11.42 8.51 -9.58
CA PRO A 295 12.68 8.09 -10.17
C PRO A 295 12.82 8.54 -11.63
N ALA A 296 11.76 8.41 -12.43
CA ALA A 296 11.74 8.87 -13.82
C ALA A 296 11.91 10.40 -13.91
N TYR A 297 11.24 11.16 -13.04
CA TYR A 297 11.40 12.62 -12.97
C TYR A 297 12.84 13.02 -12.63
N LEU A 298 13.50 12.34 -11.68
CA LEU A 298 14.90 12.60 -11.33
C LEU A 298 15.84 12.31 -12.51
N SER A 299 15.58 11.25 -13.25
CA SER A 299 16.32 10.91 -14.46
C SER A 299 16.10 11.93 -15.57
N ASP A 300 14.83 12.27 -15.88
CA ASP A 300 14.46 13.22 -16.94
C ASP A 300 14.96 14.65 -16.66
N ARG A 301 14.96 15.07 -15.39
CA ARG A 301 15.32 16.44 -15.03
C ARG A 301 16.79 16.64 -14.74
N TYR A 302 17.43 15.69 -14.07
CA TYR A 302 18.79 15.84 -13.55
C TYR A 302 19.77 14.82 -14.10
N GLY A 303 19.31 13.84 -14.90
CA GLY A 303 20.16 12.76 -15.41
C GLY A 303 20.57 11.73 -14.33
N TYR A 304 19.90 11.70 -13.17
CA TYR A 304 20.20 10.74 -12.11
C TYR A 304 19.33 9.50 -12.26
N SER A 305 19.93 8.44 -12.82
CA SER A 305 19.27 7.13 -12.86
C SER A 305 19.13 6.50 -11.47
N SER A 306 18.15 5.60 -11.32
CA SER A 306 17.85 4.96 -10.02
C SER A 306 18.95 4.04 -9.49
N ASP A 307 19.85 3.60 -10.34
CA ASP A 307 21.05 2.82 -10.00
C ASP A 307 22.29 3.68 -9.73
N SER A 308 22.24 4.99 -10.01
CA SER A 308 23.30 5.92 -9.66
C SER A 308 23.36 6.18 -8.14
N ASN A 309 24.58 6.37 -7.61
CA ASN A 309 24.76 6.68 -6.18
C ASN A 309 23.92 7.89 -5.73
N MET A 310 23.81 8.94 -6.56
CA MET A 310 23.01 10.12 -6.26
C MET A 310 21.52 9.82 -6.34
N GLY A 311 21.06 9.10 -7.36
CA GLY A 311 19.66 8.69 -7.50
C GLY A 311 19.21 7.83 -6.31
N MET A 312 20.00 6.83 -5.93
CA MET A 312 19.72 6.01 -4.73
C MET A 312 19.67 6.85 -3.46
N ALA A 313 20.60 7.79 -3.25
CA ALA A 313 20.61 8.65 -2.08
C ALA A 313 19.39 9.55 -2.01
N LEU A 314 18.97 10.14 -3.12
CA LEU A 314 17.78 10.99 -3.21
C LEU A 314 16.50 10.19 -2.90
N ILE A 315 16.35 8.99 -3.49
CA ILE A 315 15.20 8.11 -3.25
C ILE A 315 15.20 7.63 -1.78
N PHE A 316 16.35 7.27 -1.24
CA PHE A 316 16.47 6.88 0.17
C PHE A 316 16.01 7.99 1.11
N VAL A 317 16.51 9.23 0.93
CA VAL A 317 16.12 10.39 1.74
C VAL A 317 14.62 10.69 1.60
N LEU A 318 14.06 10.56 0.41
CA LEU A 318 12.61 10.73 0.18
C LEU A 318 11.80 9.79 1.08
N TYR A 319 12.10 8.49 1.07
CA TYR A 319 11.34 7.53 1.88
C TYR A 319 11.63 7.68 3.38
N LEU A 320 12.83 8.08 3.75
CA LEU A 320 13.15 8.40 5.14
C LEU A 320 12.29 9.57 5.66
N ILE A 321 12.12 10.64 4.88
CA ILE A 321 11.24 11.75 5.22
C ILE A 321 9.77 11.29 5.28
N THR A 322 9.35 10.41 4.38
CA THR A 322 7.98 9.86 4.36
C THR A 322 7.63 9.14 5.66
N MET A 323 8.60 8.53 6.34
CA MET A 323 8.38 7.86 7.64
C MET A 323 8.00 8.81 8.78
N LEU A 324 8.22 10.12 8.65
CA LEU A 324 7.74 11.13 9.61
C LEU A 324 6.21 11.14 9.76
N SER A 325 5.49 10.49 8.85
CA SER A 325 4.04 10.31 8.93
C SER A 325 3.54 9.61 10.20
N ILE A 326 4.40 8.90 10.91
CA ILE A 326 4.08 8.30 12.24
C ILE A 326 3.60 9.40 13.20
N ALA A 327 4.30 10.55 13.22
CA ALA A 327 3.89 11.69 14.04
C ALA A 327 2.49 12.22 13.63
N GLY A 328 2.19 12.23 12.33
CA GLY A 328 0.87 12.63 11.82
C GLY A 328 -0.26 11.70 12.24
N GLY A 329 0.01 10.40 12.38
CA GLY A 329 -0.94 9.43 12.92
C GLY A 329 -1.22 9.63 14.42
N TYR A 330 -0.27 10.20 15.18
CA TYR A 330 -0.44 10.51 16.61
C TYR A 330 -1.26 11.79 16.85
N LEU A 331 -1.30 12.73 15.92
CA LEU A 331 -1.99 14.01 16.11
C LEU A 331 -3.46 13.91 16.57
N PRO A 332 -4.31 12.99 16.05
CA PRO A 332 -5.67 12.84 16.57
C PRO A 332 -5.69 12.41 18.04
N THR A 333 -4.79 11.52 18.44
CA THR A 333 -4.64 11.08 19.83
C THR A 333 -4.32 12.28 20.74
N TYR A 334 -3.37 13.12 20.31
CA TYR A 334 -3.02 14.36 21.02
C TYR A 334 -4.23 15.30 21.17
N TYR A 335 -5.04 15.50 20.10
CA TYR A 335 -6.22 16.35 20.17
C TYR A 335 -7.32 15.77 21.09
N VAL A 336 -7.47 14.46 21.14
CA VAL A 336 -8.41 13.79 22.06
C VAL A 336 -7.95 13.92 23.49
N GLU A 337 -6.67 13.59 23.79
CA GLU A 337 -6.16 13.54 25.16
C GLU A 337 -5.90 14.92 25.77
N ARG A 338 -5.36 15.86 25.01
CA ARG A 338 -4.96 17.18 25.51
C ARG A 338 -6.04 18.24 25.34
N LEU A 339 -6.86 18.14 24.29
CA LEU A 339 -7.87 19.14 23.98
C LEU A 339 -9.31 18.64 24.16
N GLY A 340 -9.50 17.40 24.64
CA GLY A 340 -10.82 16.83 24.93
C GLY A 340 -11.74 16.70 23.70
N GLN A 341 -11.17 16.65 22.49
CA GLN A 341 -11.98 16.57 21.26
C GLN A 341 -12.50 15.14 21.05
N GLN A 342 -13.70 15.03 20.43
CA GLN A 342 -14.20 13.74 20.00
C GLN A 342 -13.29 13.14 18.91
N PRO A 343 -13.04 11.80 18.88
CA PRO A 343 -12.11 11.14 17.96
C PRO A 343 -12.37 11.47 16.48
N TYR A 344 -13.62 11.41 16.04
CA TYR A 344 -14.00 11.76 14.67
C TYR A 344 -13.65 13.22 14.31
N LYS A 345 -13.98 14.16 15.20
CA LYS A 345 -13.73 15.61 14.99
C LYS A 345 -12.22 15.91 14.95
N ALA A 346 -11.46 15.30 15.85
CA ALA A 346 -10.01 15.41 15.90
C ALA A 346 -9.39 14.90 14.58
N ARG A 347 -9.83 13.73 14.10
CA ARG A 347 -9.37 13.10 12.87
C ARG A 347 -9.66 13.95 11.63
N MET A 348 -10.88 14.44 11.49
CA MET A 348 -11.26 15.33 10.38
C MET A 348 -10.46 16.65 10.37
N LYS A 349 -10.10 17.17 11.55
CA LYS A 349 -9.24 18.36 11.68
C LYS A 349 -7.81 18.07 11.22
N VAL A 350 -7.24 16.95 11.64
CA VAL A 350 -5.91 16.51 11.25
C VAL A 350 -5.84 16.25 9.74
N MET A 351 -6.86 15.60 9.17
CA MET A 351 -6.94 15.37 7.72
C MET A 351 -6.99 16.70 6.95
N PHE A 352 -7.69 17.72 7.44
CA PHE A 352 -7.67 19.04 6.83
C PHE A 352 -6.27 19.66 6.84
N GLN A 353 -5.54 19.56 7.95
CA GLN A 353 -4.17 20.06 8.04
C GLN A 353 -3.25 19.39 7.01
N PHE A 354 -3.35 18.05 6.85
CA PHE A 354 -2.58 17.33 5.83
C PHE A 354 -3.02 17.67 4.41
N ALA A 355 -4.31 17.90 4.17
CA ALA A 355 -4.79 18.38 2.88
C ALA A 355 -4.20 19.76 2.51
N CYS A 356 -4.04 20.64 3.51
CA CYS A 356 -3.37 21.94 3.30
C CYS A 356 -1.86 21.78 3.03
N ILE A 357 -1.19 20.83 3.70
CA ILE A 357 0.24 20.55 3.46
C ILE A 357 0.46 20.08 2.01
N GLN A 358 -0.47 19.35 1.41
CA GLN A 358 -0.35 18.90 0.02
C GLN A 358 -0.25 20.06 -0.98
N LEU A 359 -0.74 21.26 -0.66
CA LEU A 359 -0.59 22.43 -1.51
C LEU A 359 0.87 22.86 -1.72
N ILE A 360 1.80 22.45 -0.84
CA ILE A 360 3.24 22.68 -1.03
C ILE A 360 3.74 22.00 -2.33
N GLY A 361 3.02 21.04 -2.86
CA GLY A 361 3.33 20.38 -4.14
C GLY A 361 3.41 21.33 -5.34
N PHE A 362 2.74 22.49 -5.29
CA PHE A 362 2.94 23.56 -6.29
C PHE A 362 4.36 24.10 -6.31
N LEU A 363 5.10 23.96 -5.21
CA LEU A 363 6.49 24.41 -5.09
C LEU A 363 7.50 23.32 -5.47
N ALA A 364 7.05 22.10 -5.78
CA ALA A 364 7.96 20.98 -6.04
C ALA A 364 8.91 21.28 -7.20
N GLN A 365 8.39 21.74 -8.34
CA GLN A 365 9.22 22.11 -9.49
C GLN A 365 10.05 23.38 -9.28
N PRO A 366 9.47 24.52 -8.83
CA PRO A 366 10.26 25.72 -8.59
C PRO A 366 11.43 25.52 -7.61
N LEU A 367 11.21 24.74 -6.54
CA LEU A 367 12.29 24.40 -5.61
C LEU A 367 13.25 23.35 -6.20
N GLY A 368 12.74 22.47 -7.05
CA GLY A 368 13.55 21.51 -7.81
C GLY A 368 14.51 22.19 -8.78
N ASP A 369 14.13 23.33 -9.35
CA ASP A 369 15.02 24.13 -10.21
C ASP A 369 16.23 24.68 -9.45
N MET A 370 16.10 24.86 -8.13
CA MET A 370 17.19 25.30 -7.26
C MET A 370 18.08 24.13 -6.82
N SER A 371 17.50 22.95 -6.48
CA SER A 371 18.25 21.79 -6.03
C SER A 371 17.40 20.51 -6.05
N PRO A 372 17.97 19.37 -6.50
CA PRO A 372 17.29 18.07 -6.42
C PRO A 372 16.96 17.65 -4.98
N TRP A 373 17.75 18.09 -3.99
CA TRP A 373 17.49 17.83 -2.58
C TRP A 373 16.24 18.56 -2.07
N LEU A 374 15.98 19.79 -2.54
CA LEU A 374 14.76 20.54 -2.19
C LEU A 374 13.53 19.88 -2.81
N LEU A 375 13.61 19.40 -4.05
CA LEU A 375 12.56 18.61 -4.67
C LEU A 375 12.21 17.37 -3.84
N VAL A 376 13.23 16.59 -3.52
CA VAL A 376 13.08 15.34 -2.74
C VAL A 376 12.53 15.62 -1.35
N PHE A 377 12.96 16.71 -0.72
CA PHE A 377 12.39 17.15 0.55
C PHE A 377 10.90 17.46 0.42
N VAL A 378 10.49 18.22 -0.59
CA VAL A 378 9.08 18.54 -0.84
C VAL A 378 8.29 17.25 -1.07
N ILE A 379 8.70 16.40 -2.01
CA ILE A 379 8.00 15.15 -2.31
C ILE A 379 7.96 14.22 -1.08
N GLY A 380 9.03 14.16 -0.29
CA GLY A 380 9.08 13.40 0.96
C GLY A 380 8.06 13.90 2.00
N VAL A 381 7.92 15.24 2.15
CA VAL A 381 6.90 15.86 3.01
C VAL A 381 5.48 15.57 2.49
N LEU A 382 5.26 15.65 1.18
CA LEU A 382 3.98 15.26 0.56
C LEU A 382 3.67 13.79 0.80
N GLY A 383 4.66 12.91 0.68
CA GLY A 383 4.55 11.49 0.99
C GLY A 383 4.22 11.24 2.47
N ALA A 384 4.89 11.94 3.40
CA ALA A 384 4.58 11.86 4.83
C ALA A 384 3.15 12.34 5.13
N SER A 385 2.73 13.43 4.48
CA SER A 385 1.37 13.94 4.56
C SER A 385 0.34 12.94 4.04
N HIS A 386 0.61 12.28 2.88
CA HIS A 386 -0.24 11.21 2.35
C HIS A 386 -0.37 10.04 3.33
N GLN A 387 0.74 9.53 3.86
CA GLN A 387 0.70 8.39 4.78
C GLN A 387 -0.05 8.73 6.08
N SER A 388 0.11 9.98 6.56
CA SER A 388 -0.67 10.49 7.70
C SER A 388 -2.17 10.60 7.38
N TRP A 389 -2.52 11.09 6.20
CA TRP A 389 -3.88 11.10 5.69
C TRP A 389 -4.45 9.69 5.58
N SER A 390 -3.70 8.78 4.96
CA SER A 390 -4.07 7.38 4.77
C SER A 390 -4.36 6.68 6.11
N ALA A 391 -3.51 6.87 7.11
CA ALA A 391 -3.73 6.33 8.45
C ALA A 391 -5.04 6.82 9.07
N ASN A 392 -5.36 8.10 8.91
CA ASN A 392 -6.56 8.72 9.48
C ASN A 392 -7.84 8.31 8.74
N ILE A 393 -7.81 8.25 7.41
CA ILE A 393 -8.99 7.85 6.61
C ILE A 393 -9.34 6.39 6.83
N PHE A 394 -8.35 5.48 6.94
CA PHE A 394 -8.58 4.09 7.29
C PHE A 394 -9.13 3.92 8.71
N SER A 395 -8.58 4.65 9.67
CA SER A 395 -9.05 4.59 11.05
C SER A 395 -10.49 5.10 11.21
N MET A 396 -10.90 6.05 10.36
CA MET A 396 -12.28 6.58 10.34
C MET A 396 -13.29 5.49 9.99
N VAL A 397 -12.94 4.51 9.17
CA VAL A 397 -13.82 3.34 8.90
C VAL A 397 -14.12 2.59 10.18
N GLY A 398 -13.10 2.35 11.02
CA GLY A 398 -13.29 1.70 12.32
C GLY A 398 -14.11 2.53 13.33
N ASP A 399 -14.13 3.87 13.16
CA ASP A 399 -14.93 4.74 14.04
C ASP A 399 -16.40 4.79 13.66
N LEU A 400 -16.70 4.68 12.35
CA LEU A 400 -18.04 4.88 11.79
C LEU A 400 -18.81 3.58 11.57
N PHE A 401 -18.12 2.46 11.35
CA PHE A 401 -18.74 1.18 11.01
C PHE A 401 -18.63 0.15 12.12
N PRO A 402 -19.58 -0.80 12.20
CA PRO A 402 -19.46 -1.94 13.12
C PRO A 402 -18.26 -2.82 12.71
N ARG A 403 -17.64 -3.49 13.69
CA ARG A 403 -16.44 -4.34 13.47
C ARG A 403 -16.64 -5.39 12.37
N SER A 404 -17.89 -5.89 12.22
CA SER A 404 -18.27 -6.90 11.20
C SER A 404 -18.20 -6.38 9.76
N ALA A 405 -18.17 -5.05 9.53
CA ALA A 405 -18.17 -4.43 8.22
C ALA A 405 -16.86 -3.70 7.87
N VAL A 406 -15.95 -3.55 8.84
CA VAL A 406 -14.72 -2.73 8.68
C VAL A 406 -13.88 -3.19 7.51
N ALA A 407 -13.61 -4.50 7.38
CA ALA A 407 -12.76 -4.99 6.31
C ALA A 407 -13.46 -4.90 4.94
N THR A 408 -14.78 -5.13 4.88
CA THR A 408 -15.57 -4.96 3.65
C THR A 408 -15.53 -3.51 3.16
N VAL A 409 -15.77 -2.54 4.06
CA VAL A 409 -15.72 -1.11 3.71
C VAL A 409 -14.29 -0.69 3.31
N THR A 410 -13.28 -1.19 4.01
CA THR A 410 -11.87 -0.96 3.67
C THR A 410 -11.55 -1.48 2.27
N GLY A 411 -12.05 -2.66 1.91
CA GLY A 411 -11.90 -3.23 0.58
C GLY A 411 -12.57 -2.40 -0.52
N ILE A 412 -13.79 -1.89 -0.25
CA ILE A 412 -14.51 -0.98 -1.16
C ILE A 412 -13.69 0.28 -1.44
N GLY A 413 -13.20 0.93 -0.38
CA GLY A 413 -12.38 2.14 -0.52
C GLY A 413 -11.04 1.87 -1.18
N GLY A 414 -10.42 0.72 -0.90
CA GLY A 414 -9.18 0.31 -1.56
C GLY A 414 -9.36 0.07 -3.06
N CYS A 415 -10.49 -0.52 -3.48
CA CYS A 415 -10.85 -0.63 -4.89
C CYS A 415 -11.00 0.76 -5.54
N ALA A 416 -11.71 1.68 -4.89
CA ALA A 416 -11.86 3.05 -5.37
C ALA A 416 -10.51 3.78 -5.48
N GLY A 417 -9.64 3.61 -4.48
CA GLY A 417 -8.27 4.14 -4.51
C GLY A 417 -7.44 3.57 -5.65
N GLY A 418 -7.54 2.26 -5.91
CA GLY A 418 -6.88 1.60 -7.04
C GLY A 418 -7.35 2.12 -8.40
N LEU A 419 -8.66 2.38 -8.55
CA LEU A 419 -9.20 3.01 -9.77
C LEU A 419 -8.71 4.44 -9.94
N GLY A 420 -8.69 5.24 -8.86
CA GLY A 420 -8.10 6.59 -8.86
C GLY A 420 -6.62 6.57 -9.26
N SER A 421 -5.87 5.61 -8.72
CA SER A 421 -4.46 5.41 -9.05
C SER A 421 -4.24 5.07 -10.52
N TYR A 422 -5.06 4.16 -11.08
CA TYR A 422 -5.01 3.82 -12.49
C TYR A 422 -5.20 5.05 -13.39
N LEU A 423 -6.20 5.90 -13.07
CA LEU A 423 -6.48 7.11 -13.84
C LEU A 423 -5.33 8.12 -13.79
N ILE A 424 -4.75 8.35 -12.62
CA ILE A 424 -3.61 9.27 -12.47
C ILE A 424 -2.38 8.73 -13.20
N LEU A 425 -2.06 7.45 -13.06
CA LEU A 425 -0.88 6.85 -13.70
C LEU A 425 -1.03 6.84 -15.22
N MET A 426 -2.19 6.42 -15.74
CA MET A 426 -2.48 6.41 -17.17
C MET A 426 -2.49 7.83 -17.73
N GLY A 427 -3.19 8.75 -17.05
CA GLY A 427 -3.26 10.16 -17.45
C GLY A 427 -1.90 10.83 -17.46
N SER A 428 -1.04 10.53 -16.49
CA SER A 428 0.34 11.03 -16.45
C SER A 428 1.18 10.51 -17.62
N GLY A 429 1.08 9.22 -17.93
CA GLY A 429 1.80 8.64 -19.07
C GLY A 429 1.39 9.26 -20.41
N VAL A 430 0.07 9.43 -20.65
CA VAL A 430 -0.45 10.09 -21.85
C VAL A 430 0.02 11.54 -21.94
N LEU A 431 -0.07 12.28 -20.83
CA LEU A 431 0.31 13.70 -20.78
C LEU A 431 1.81 13.89 -21.05
N LEU A 432 2.66 13.06 -20.44
CA LEU A 432 4.12 13.09 -20.65
C LEU A 432 4.49 12.74 -22.09
N SER A 433 3.85 11.71 -22.67
CA SER A 433 4.06 11.33 -24.08
C SER A 433 3.64 12.45 -25.05
N GLN A 434 2.50 13.12 -24.79
CA GLN A 434 2.06 14.26 -25.59
C GLN A 434 3.05 15.44 -25.47
N ALA A 435 3.48 15.75 -24.25
CA ALA A 435 4.44 16.81 -24.01
C ALA A 435 5.79 16.54 -24.69
N GLU A 436 6.24 15.27 -24.72
CA GLU A 436 7.44 14.88 -25.44
C GLU A 436 7.30 15.06 -26.97
N ARG A 437 6.15 14.65 -27.55
CA ARG A 437 5.89 14.85 -28.99
C ARG A 437 5.76 16.31 -29.41
N MET A 438 5.17 17.15 -28.57
CA MET A 438 4.99 18.58 -28.85
C MET A 438 6.25 19.40 -28.53
N GLY A 439 7.17 18.86 -27.72
CA GLY A 439 8.39 19.54 -27.31
C GLY A 439 8.10 20.89 -26.66
N GLU A 440 8.83 21.94 -27.05
CA GLU A 440 8.71 23.27 -26.49
C GLU A 440 7.34 23.94 -26.72
N MET A 441 6.54 23.45 -27.69
CA MET A 441 5.19 23.98 -27.93
C MET A 441 4.20 23.60 -26.81
N PHE A 442 4.48 22.55 -26.05
CA PHE A 442 3.67 22.18 -24.89
C PHE A 442 4.10 23.03 -23.70
N THR A 443 3.33 24.04 -23.35
CA THR A 443 3.68 24.99 -22.27
C THR A 443 2.59 25.03 -21.20
N PHE A 444 3.02 25.16 -19.94
CA PHE A 444 2.14 25.39 -18.81
C PHE A 444 2.89 26.22 -17.75
N MET A 445 2.30 27.34 -17.34
CA MET A 445 2.97 28.34 -16.50
C MET A 445 4.31 28.76 -17.14
N SER A 446 5.43 28.64 -16.41
CA SER A 446 6.77 29.00 -16.89
C SER A 446 7.57 27.83 -17.45
N TYR A 447 6.94 26.67 -17.66
CA TYR A 447 7.59 25.44 -18.09
C TYR A 447 7.16 25.03 -19.49
N SER A 448 8.06 24.32 -20.20
CA SER A 448 7.80 23.75 -21.52
C SER A 448 8.12 22.26 -21.56
N GLY A 449 7.59 21.55 -22.55
CA GLY A 449 7.81 20.12 -22.78
C GLY A 449 7.41 19.25 -21.59
N LYS A 450 8.17 18.21 -21.31
CA LYS A 450 7.92 17.29 -20.17
C LYS A 450 7.82 18.02 -18.82
N GLN A 451 8.53 19.14 -18.64
CA GLN A 451 8.47 19.89 -17.38
C GLN A 451 7.11 20.55 -17.18
N ALA A 452 6.48 21.04 -18.25
CA ALA A 452 5.11 21.54 -18.19
C ALA A 452 4.11 20.44 -17.81
N ALA A 453 4.27 19.23 -18.34
CA ALA A 453 3.44 18.10 -17.99
C ALA A 453 3.59 17.70 -16.51
N TYR A 454 4.81 17.63 -16.00
CA TYR A 454 5.05 17.38 -14.57
C TYR A 454 4.42 18.47 -13.68
N MET A 455 4.51 19.75 -14.09
CA MET A 455 3.89 20.85 -13.33
C MET A 455 2.36 20.72 -13.27
N ILE A 456 1.71 20.30 -14.37
CA ILE A 456 0.27 20.01 -14.38
C ILE A 456 -0.05 18.89 -13.40
N ILE A 457 0.70 17.77 -13.43
CA ILE A 457 0.47 16.61 -12.57
C ILE A 457 0.66 16.98 -11.10
N PHE A 458 1.74 17.70 -10.75
CA PHE A 458 1.95 18.18 -9.37
C PHE A 458 0.82 19.11 -8.92
N SER A 459 0.32 19.97 -9.82
CA SER A 459 -0.82 20.85 -9.53
C SER A 459 -2.10 20.05 -9.21
N VAL A 460 -2.43 19.04 -10.02
CA VAL A 460 -3.57 18.15 -9.79
C VAL A 460 -3.40 17.40 -8.48
N CYS A 461 -2.22 16.83 -8.23
CA CYS A 461 -1.91 16.13 -6.99
C CYS A 461 -2.06 17.03 -5.75
N SER A 462 -1.66 18.30 -5.87
CA SER A 462 -1.70 19.24 -4.75
C SER A 462 -3.12 19.57 -4.30
N VAL A 463 -4.09 19.68 -5.22
CA VAL A 463 -5.48 20.05 -4.87
C VAL A 463 -6.37 18.84 -4.54
N ALA A 464 -5.97 17.63 -4.94
CA ALA A 464 -6.77 16.41 -4.82
C ALA A 464 -7.25 16.15 -3.37
N TYR A 465 -6.39 16.40 -2.38
CA TYR A 465 -6.68 16.16 -0.97
C TYR A 465 -7.72 17.14 -0.41
N LEU A 466 -7.64 18.41 -0.78
CA LEU A 466 -8.65 19.40 -0.37
C LEU A 466 -10.01 19.07 -0.96
N ILE A 467 -10.08 18.70 -2.24
CA ILE A 467 -11.32 18.26 -2.88
C ILE A 467 -11.86 17.03 -2.15
N GLY A 468 -11.02 16.02 -1.92
CA GLY A 468 -11.40 14.82 -1.16
C GLY A 468 -11.93 15.17 0.23
N TRP A 469 -11.25 16.04 0.98
CA TRP A 469 -11.69 16.47 2.30
C TRP A 469 -13.04 17.21 2.29
N ILE A 470 -13.24 18.13 1.34
CA ILE A 470 -14.50 18.88 1.19
C ILE A 470 -15.66 17.91 0.96
N VAL A 471 -15.52 16.97 0.01
CA VAL A 471 -16.56 15.98 -0.29
C VAL A 471 -16.84 15.10 0.94
N MET A 472 -15.81 14.62 1.62
CA MET A 472 -15.95 13.83 2.85
C MET A 472 -16.72 14.62 3.93
N LYS A 473 -16.39 15.90 4.12
CA LYS A 473 -17.03 16.77 5.11
C LYS A 473 -18.48 17.06 4.77
N VAL A 474 -18.83 17.21 3.50
CA VAL A 474 -20.21 17.40 3.03
C VAL A 474 -21.04 16.12 3.25
N LEU A 475 -20.48 14.95 2.92
CA LEU A 475 -21.19 13.68 3.06
C LEU A 475 -21.36 13.26 4.53
N VAL A 476 -20.37 13.54 5.38
CA VAL A 476 -20.36 13.17 6.81
C VAL A 476 -19.98 14.39 7.67
N PRO A 477 -20.87 15.37 7.85
CA PRO A 477 -20.56 16.59 8.60
C PRO A 477 -20.34 16.35 10.10
N LYS A 478 -20.97 15.28 10.66
CA LYS A 478 -20.90 14.88 12.07
C LYS A 478 -20.67 13.38 12.18
N GLU A 479 -20.20 12.93 13.36
CA GLU A 479 -20.08 11.49 13.63
C GLU A 479 -21.48 10.83 13.62
N LEU A 480 -21.75 10.05 12.59
CA LEU A 480 -22.95 9.24 12.43
C LEU A 480 -22.51 7.79 12.27
N LYS A 481 -22.60 7.02 13.37
CA LYS A 481 -22.28 5.60 13.36
C LYS A 481 -23.31 4.83 12.54
N VAL A 482 -22.84 3.94 11.69
CA VAL A 482 -23.68 2.99 10.97
C VAL A 482 -24.15 1.92 11.96
N LYS A 483 -25.46 1.75 12.07
CA LYS A 483 -26.06 0.65 12.85
C LYS A 483 -26.10 -0.61 11.96
N ALA A 484 -25.71 -1.74 12.52
CA ALA A 484 -25.73 -3.03 11.83
C ALA A 484 -27.15 -3.50 11.52
#